data_1eba5913ce7e98e1e6061f3fa828c870
#
_entry.id   1eba5913ce7e98e1e6061f3fa828c870
#
_cell.length_a   1.000
_cell.length_b   1.000
_cell.length_c   1.000
_cell.angle_alpha   90.00
_cell.angle_beta   90.00
_cell.angle_gamma   90.00
#
_symmetry.space_group_name_H-M   'P 1'
#
loop_
_entity.id
_entity.type
_entity.pdbx_description
1 polymer ?
#
loop_
_entity_poly.entity_id
_entity_poly.type
_entity_poly.pdbx_seq_one_letter_code
_entity_poly.pdbx_strand_id
1 'polypeptide(L)'
;MAGKIMIQGTMSNAGKSIVTAGILRVLKQDGYRVAPFKSQNMALNSYITKDGFEMGRAQVMQAEAAGTEPDVSMNPILLKPTSDVGSQVIVNGIPLKNMPASEYFKYKTKLIPDIMNAYEKLDKAYDVVVIEGAGSPAEINLKKNDIVNMGMAKLVDAPVLLVGDIDRGGVFAQLVGTIMLLEEEEKRRIKGLVINKFRGDKKILEPGLEQLTDICRIPVAGVIPYMYLDIDDEDSLSERLDNGESYDSTEEVLVDIAVIKLPHISNFTDFNALESSNGVHVRYVNDVSRFGNPDFVIIPGTKNTIGDMKWLRQSGLENCILKAASTDIPVMGVCGGFQMLGMYISDEDGTEAGGNIRGIGLLPVVTEFSSKKHQTRTQAVICASEHGMMWDAAGIWENLNGIKVSGYEIHMGESTILDSSEDDGFYGIVSTGRPFSVLSDGKEDGCVNGNVCGTYIHGIFDNEEFLLKLLKSICERKGITYEADNVISVKKRKEKEYDKLADMIRTNMDIEMVYKIIGL
;
A
#
# COMPACT_ATOMS: atom_id res chain seq x y z
N MET A 1 1.16 -13.20 29.64
CA MET A 1 1.14 -13.57 28.21
C MET A 1 -0.20 -13.14 27.64
N ALA A 2 -0.18 -12.49 26.50
CA ALA A 2 -1.40 -12.08 25.80
C ALA A 2 -2.20 -13.30 25.32
N GLY A 3 -3.52 -13.15 25.19
CA GLY A 3 -4.33 -14.05 24.38
C GLY A 3 -3.83 -14.01 22.94
N LYS A 4 -3.99 -15.09 22.19
CA LYS A 4 -3.49 -15.15 20.81
C LYS A 4 -4.35 -16.01 19.90
N ILE A 5 -4.39 -15.64 18.64
CA ILE A 5 -5.03 -16.40 17.58
C ILE A 5 -4.31 -16.12 16.27
N MET A 6 -4.20 -17.12 15.41
CA MET A 6 -3.58 -16.97 14.11
C MET A 6 -4.56 -17.23 12.96
N ILE A 7 -4.60 -16.33 12.01
CA ILE A 7 -5.43 -16.42 10.82
C ILE A 7 -4.56 -16.90 9.65
N GLN A 8 -4.82 -18.11 9.16
CA GLN A 8 -4.16 -18.67 7.97
C GLN A 8 -5.16 -18.84 6.83
N GLY A 9 -4.70 -18.88 5.61
CA GLY A 9 -5.56 -19.04 4.44
C GLY A 9 -5.19 -20.25 3.61
N THR A 10 -6.16 -20.82 2.90
CA THR A 10 -5.91 -21.91 1.94
C THR A 10 -5.10 -21.46 0.74
N MET A 11 -5.01 -20.14 0.51
CA MET A 11 -4.30 -19.51 -0.61
C MET A 11 -4.02 -18.04 -0.33
N SER A 12 -3.21 -17.39 -1.20
CA SER A 12 -3.13 -15.93 -1.26
C SER A 12 -4.51 -15.35 -1.60
N ASN A 13 -4.79 -14.12 -1.16
CA ASN A 13 -6.06 -13.42 -1.37
C ASN A 13 -7.33 -14.13 -0.82
N ALA A 14 -7.17 -15.13 0.04
CA ALA A 14 -8.33 -15.75 0.74
C ALA A 14 -9.04 -14.78 1.70
N GLY A 15 -8.49 -13.58 1.94
CA GLY A 15 -9.03 -12.54 2.80
C GLY A 15 -8.52 -12.59 4.24
N LYS A 16 -7.34 -13.21 4.47
CA LYS A 16 -6.69 -13.25 5.79
C LYS A 16 -6.60 -11.88 6.44
N SER A 17 -6.11 -10.89 5.71
CA SER A 17 -5.85 -9.53 6.22
C SER A 17 -7.13 -8.84 6.67
N ILE A 18 -8.22 -9.00 5.91
CA ILE A 18 -9.54 -8.45 6.24
C ILE A 18 -10.14 -9.14 7.46
N VAL A 19 -10.07 -10.48 7.52
CA VAL A 19 -10.56 -11.24 8.69
C VAL A 19 -9.75 -10.86 9.95
N THR A 20 -8.43 -10.71 9.82
CA THR A 20 -7.55 -10.26 10.91
C THR A 20 -7.93 -8.85 11.38
N ALA A 21 -8.09 -7.89 10.47
CA ALA A 21 -8.51 -6.52 10.80
C ALA A 21 -9.89 -6.48 11.47
N GLY A 22 -10.84 -7.28 10.98
CA GLY A 22 -12.17 -7.37 11.54
C GLY A 22 -12.19 -7.92 12.97
N ILE A 23 -11.43 -9.00 13.23
CA ILE A 23 -11.28 -9.55 14.59
C ILE A 23 -10.60 -8.54 15.52
N LEU A 24 -9.54 -7.85 15.06
CA LEU A 24 -8.90 -6.78 15.81
C LEU A 24 -9.87 -5.65 16.17
N ARG A 25 -10.70 -5.22 15.21
CA ARG A 25 -11.70 -4.16 15.47
C ARG A 25 -12.77 -4.61 16.45
N VAL A 26 -13.27 -5.84 16.34
CA VAL A 26 -14.22 -6.44 17.31
C VAL A 26 -13.65 -6.42 18.71
N LEU A 27 -12.44 -6.96 18.90
CA LEU A 27 -11.76 -7.00 20.20
C LEU A 27 -11.50 -5.60 20.78
N LYS A 28 -11.11 -4.63 19.92
CA LYS A 28 -10.96 -3.22 20.31
C LYS A 28 -12.27 -2.64 20.84
N GLN A 29 -13.38 -2.86 20.11
CA GLN A 29 -14.71 -2.36 20.51
C GLN A 29 -15.16 -2.94 21.84
N ASP A 30 -14.73 -4.18 22.16
CA ASP A 30 -15.01 -4.86 23.43
C ASP A 30 -14.04 -4.49 24.56
N GLY A 31 -13.14 -3.51 24.31
CA GLY A 31 -12.29 -2.89 25.31
C GLY A 31 -10.92 -3.53 25.50
N TYR A 32 -10.53 -4.51 24.68
CA TYR A 32 -9.20 -5.12 24.76
C TYR A 32 -8.15 -4.24 24.05
N ARG A 33 -6.94 -4.20 24.61
CA ARG A 33 -5.76 -3.67 23.92
C ARG A 33 -5.23 -4.74 22.98
N VAL A 34 -5.29 -4.50 21.68
CA VAL A 34 -4.99 -5.52 20.68
C VAL A 34 -3.93 -5.04 19.70
N ALA A 35 -3.12 -5.97 19.20
CA ALA A 35 -2.14 -5.68 18.16
C ALA A 35 -2.17 -6.75 17.05
N PRO A 36 -1.97 -6.35 15.78
CA PRO A 36 -1.67 -7.29 14.71
C PRO A 36 -0.24 -7.79 14.81
N PHE A 37 0.01 -8.97 14.22
CA PHE A 37 1.35 -9.47 14.00
C PHE A 37 1.43 -10.28 12.72
N LYS A 38 2.43 -10.01 11.88
CA LYS A 38 2.77 -10.82 10.71
C LYS A 38 4.28 -10.97 10.66
N SER A 39 4.78 -12.16 10.94
CA SER A 39 6.23 -12.41 11.06
C SER A 39 7.02 -11.98 9.83
N GLN A 40 6.47 -12.22 8.63
CA GLN A 40 7.03 -11.79 7.35
C GLN A 40 5.91 -11.35 6.41
N ASN A 41 6.07 -10.19 5.79
CA ASN A 41 5.23 -9.75 4.69
C ASN A 41 6.04 -9.60 3.40
N MET A 42 5.40 -9.78 2.24
CA MET A 42 5.96 -9.47 0.93
C MET A 42 5.00 -8.50 0.25
N ALA A 43 5.41 -7.23 0.15
CA ALA A 43 4.58 -6.18 -0.41
C ALA A 43 5.43 -5.04 -0.98
N LEU A 44 4.92 -4.38 -2.03
CA LEU A 44 5.48 -3.15 -2.58
C LEU A 44 5.00 -1.91 -1.78
N ASN A 45 3.79 -2.00 -1.22
CA ASN A 45 3.24 -0.94 -0.38
C ASN A 45 3.85 -0.99 1.02
N SER A 46 4.44 0.10 1.44
CA SER A 46 5.02 0.26 2.77
C SER A 46 4.66 1.60 3.38
N TYR A 47 4.99 1.73 4.64
CA TYR A 47 4.72 2.89 5.47
C TYR A 47 5.89 3.12 6.40
N ILE A 48 6.13 4.37 6.78
CA ILE A 48 7.15 4.73 7.75
C ILE A 48 6.48 5.00 9.10
N THR A 49 6.88 4.24 10.11
CA THR A 49 6.39 4.39 11.49
C THR A 49 6.82 5.73 12.08
N LYS A 50 6.26 6.10 13.22
CA LYS A 50 6.62 7.33 13.95
C LYS A 50 8.12 7.40 14.27
N ASP A 51 8.74 6.25 14.51
CA ASP A 51 10.16 6.15 14.86
C ASP A 51 11.08 6.05 13.62
N GLY A 52 10.53 6.22 12.40
CA GLY A 52 11.30 6.22 11.15
C GLY A 52 11.59 4.84 10.58
N PHE A 53 10.89 3.79 11.02
CA PHE A 53 11.07 2.41 10.56
C PHE A 53 10.04 2.03 9.49
N GLU A 54 10.45 1.20 8.54
CA GLU A 54 9.61 0.74 7.45
C GLU A 54 8.85 -0.54 7.81
N MET A 55 7.52 -0.57 7.52
CA MET A 55 6.70 -1.76 7.67
C MET A 55 5.66 -1.90 6.54
N GLY A 56 5.08 -3.10 6.39
CA GLY A 56 4.09 -3.37 5.37
C GLY A 56 2.77 -2.64 5.62
N ARG A 57 2.14 -2.12 4.55
CA ARG A 57 0.90 -1.33 4.63
C ARG A 57 -0.27 -2.13 5.21
N ALA A 58 -0.36 -3.43 4.93
CA ALA A 58 -1.41 -4.29 5.48
C ALA A 58 -1.42 -4.31 7.02
N GLN A 59 -0.24 -4.34 7.66
CA GLN A 59 -0.15 -4.32 9.12
C GLN A 59 -0.40 -2.92 9.70
N VAL A 60 -0.18 -1.86 8.91
CA VAL A 60 -0.62 -0.49 9.28
C VAL A 60 -2.15 -0.43 9.30
N MET A 61 -2.82 -0.91 8.27
CA MET A 61 -4.29 -0.99 8.21
C MET A 61 -4.86 -1.79 9.39
N GLN A 62 -4.24 -2.90 9.74
CA GLN A 62 -4.63 -3.72 10.88
C GLN A 62 -4.40 -3.02 12.23
N ALA A 63 -3.30 -2.24 12.36
CA ALA A 63 -3.03 -1.42 13.54
C ALA A 63 -4.06 -0.28 13.67
N GLU A 64 -4.41 0.36 12.56
CA GLU A 64 -5.49 1.37 12.49
C GLU A 64 -6.84 0.75 12.93
N ALA A 65 -7.20 -0.43 12.42
CA ALA A 65 -8.41 -1.17 12.84
C ALA A 65 -8.39 -1.49 14.35
N ALA A 66 -7.23 -1.89 14.87
CA ALA A 66 -6.99 -2.13 16.29
C ALA A 66 -7.01 -0.85 17.14
N GLY A 67 -6.95 0.34 16.51
CA GLY A 67 -6.84 1.63 17.19
C GLY A 67 -5.54 1.81 17.95
N THR A 68 -4.48 1.21 17.44
CA THR A 68 -3.13 1.32 18.00
C THR A 68 -2.17 1.96 16.99
N GLU A 69 -1.15 2.64 17.48
CA GLU A 69 -0.13 3.23 16.60
C GLU A 69 0.67 2.11 15.92
N PRO A 70 0.90 2.19 14.59
CA PRO A 70 1.74 1.23 13.88
C PRO A 70 3.17 1.17 14.45
N ASP A 71 3.61 -0.03 14.82
CA ASP A 71 4.95 -0.30 15.35
C ASP A 71 5.61 -1.40 14.49
N VAL A 72 6.87 -1.23 14.17
CA VAL A 72 7.62 -2.18 13.32
C VAL A 72 7.63 -3.61 13.88
N SER A 73 7.46 -3.79 15.19
CA SER A 73 7.33 -5.12 15.80
C SER A 73 6.09 -5.88 15.29
N MET A 74 5.09 -5.20 14.73
CA MET A 74 3.93 -5.83 14.12
C MET A 74 4.24 -6.52 12.77
N ASN A 75 5.35 -6.10 12.11
CA ASN A 75 5.85 -6.71 10.88
C ASN A 75 7.38 -6.67 10.85
N PRO A 76 8.07 -7.55 11.61
CA PRO A 76 9.52 -7.50 11.75
C PRO A 76 10.29 -7.80 10.47
N ILE A 77 9.72 -8.60 9.54
CA ILE A 77 10.36 -8.91 8.26
C ILE A 77 9.46 -8.43 7.12
N LEU A 78 10.01 -7.52 6.29
CA LEU A 78 9.36 -7.06 5.07
C LEU A 78 10.25 -7.39 3.87
N LEU A 79 9.68 -8.02 2.86
CA LEU A 79 10.31 -8.30 1.58
C LEU A 79 9.71 -7.38 0.52
N LYS A 80 10.54 -6.58 -0.15
CA LYS A 80 10.11 -5.74 -1.28
C LYS A 80 10.69 -6.32 -2.56
N PRO A 81 9.87 -6.90 -3.44
CA PRO A 81 10.34 -7.39 -4.74
C PRO A 81 11.05 -6.29 -5.52
N THR A 82 12.27 -6.57 -6.00
CA THR A 82 13.08 -5.67 -6.82
C THR A 82 13.22 -6.17 -8.24
N SER A 83 12.98 -7.48 -8.45
CA SER A 83 13.01 -8.17 -9.72
C SER A 83 12.20 -9.46 -9.62
N ASP A 84 12.02 -10.18 -10.74
CA ASP A 84 11.32 -11.48 -10.77
C ASP A 84 11.92 -12.54 -9.84
N VAL A 85 13.20 -12.39 -9.44
CA VAL A 85 13.93 -13.41 -8.69
C VAL A 85 14.55 -12.91 -7.39
N GLY A 86 14.39 -11.64 -7.03
CA GLY A 86 15.04 -11.03 -5.87
C GLY A 86 14.16 -10.04 -5.11
N SER A 87 14.47 -9.86 -3.83
CA SER A 87 13.80 -8.89 -2.97
C SER A 87 14.78 -8.14 -2.07
N GLN A 88 14.50 -6.88 -1.80
CA GLN A 88 15.11 -6.17 -0.69
C GLN A 88 14.55 -6.73 0.62
N VAL A 89 15.43 -7.25 1.46
CA VAL A 89 15.08 -7.77 2.79
C VAL A 89 15.21 -6.65 3.82
N ILE A 90 14.13 -6.38 4.52
CA ILE A 90 14.04 -5.35 5.58
C ILE A 90 13.77 -6.08 6.89
N VAL A 91 14.59 -5.82 7.91
CA VAL A 91 14.51 -6.45 9.24
C VAL A 91 14.29 -5.36 10.28
N ASN A 92 13.20 -5.48 11.06
CA ASN A 92 12.81 -4.48 12.05
C ASN A 92 12.81 -3.04 11.48
N GLY A 93 12.32 -2.90 10.24
CA GLY A 93 12.20 -1.63 9.53
C GLY A 93 13.47 -1.07 8.92
N ILE A 94 14.59 -1.80 9.01
CA ILE A 94 15.90 -1.38 8.46
C ILE A 94 16.28 -2.29 7.30
N PRO A 95 16.62 -1.74 6.11
CA PRO A 95 17.11 -2.55 4.99
C PRO A 95 18.37 -3.32 5.36
N LEU A 96 18.34 -4.64 5.16
CA LEU A 96 19.50 -5.51 5.38
C LEU A 96 20.35 -5.63 4.11
N LYS A 97 19.77 -6.17 3.04
CA LYS A 97 20.37 -6.28 1.70
C LYS A 97 19.35 -6.79 0.68
N ASN A 98 19.70 -6.70 -0.61
CA ASN A 98 19.00 -7.41 -1.67
C ASN A 98 19.43 -8.88 -1.68
N MET A 99 18.46 -9.80 -1.77
CA MET A 99 18.71 -11.24 -1.81
C MET A 99 17.90 -11.90 -2.93
N PRO A 100 18.51 -12.80 -3.71
CA PRO A 100 17.77 -13.75 -4.54
C PRO A 100 16.87 -14.64 -3.68
N ALA A 101 15.73 -15.08 -4.19
CA ALA A 101 14.77 -15.93 -3.46
C ALA A 101 15.42 -17.22 -2.91
N SER A 102 16.35 -17.84 -3.67
CA SER A 102 17.08 -19.05 -3.26
C SER A 102 18.03 -18.81 -2.07
N GLU A 103 18.64 -17.63 -1.98
CA GLU A 103 19.49 -17.23 -0.84
C GLU A 103 18.62 -16.93 0.38
N TYR A 104 17.56 -16.14 0.19
CA TYR A 104 16.62 -15.80 1.26
C TYR A 104 15.99 -17.04 1.89
N PHE A 105 15.60 -18.03 1.09
CA PHE A 105 15.05 -19.28 1.59
C PHE A 105 15.95 -20.01 2.59
N LYS A 106 17.26 -19.93 2.40
CA LYS A 106 18.27 -20.50 3.33
C LYS A 106 18.52 -19.58 4.54
N TYR A 107 18.36 -18.27 4.33
CA TYR A 107 18.69 -17.26 5.33
C TYR A 107 17.57 -17.03 6.34
N LYS A 108 16.30 -17.13 5.94
CA LYS A 108 15.12 -16.68 6.72
C LYS A 108 15.01 -17.32 8.11
N THR A 109 15.49 -18.55 8.32
CA THR A 109 15.51 -19.19 9.64
C THR A 109 16.43 -18.52 10.64
N LYS A 110 17.46 -17.78 10.17
CA LYS A 110 18.34 -16.97 11.03
C LYS A 110 17.62 -15.74 11.59
N LEU A 111 16.49 -15.35 11.01
CA LEU A 111 15.67 -14.22 11.45
C LEU A 111 14.65 -14.59 12.54
N ILE A 112 14.59 -15.86 12.95
CA ILE A 112 13.68 -16.31 14.04
C ILE A 112 13.91 -15.52 15.33
N PRO A 113 15.14 -15.23 15.78
CA PRO A 113 15.33 -14.40 16.98
C PRO A 113 14.73 -12.99 16.85
N ASP A 114 14.88 -12.34 15.68
CA ASP A 114 14.29 -11.01 15.43
C ASP A 114 12.76 -11.07 15.47
N ILE A 115 12.17 -12.10 14.83
CA ILE A 115 10.73 -12.36 14.84
C ILE A 115 10.22 -12.56 16.26
N MET A 116 10.91 -13.39 17.06
CA MET A 116 10.49 -13.68 18.43
C MET A 116 10.64 -12.47 19.35
N ASN A 117 11.72 -11.69 19.23
CA ASN A 117 11.90 -10.44 19.98
C ASN A 117 10.76 -9.44 19.70
N ALA A 118 10.36 -9.30 18.42
CA ALA A 118 9.25 -8.45 18.03
C ALA A 118 7.92 -8.96 18.59
N TYR A 119 7.65 -10.27 18.49
CA TYR A 119 6.45 -10.88 19.04
C TYR A 119 6.36 -10.72 20.57
N GLU A 120 7.44 -10.99 21.32
CA GLU A 120 7.48 -10.87 22.77
C GLU A 120 7.25 -9.43 23.26
N LYS A 121 7.67 -8.43 22.48
CA LYS A 121 7.38 -7.01 22.78
C LYS A 121 5.86 -6.78 22.74
N LEU A 122 5.16 -7.31 21.75
CA LEU A 122 3.71 -7.18 21.62
C LEU A 122 2.98 -8.03 22.68
N ASP A 123 3.42 -9.26 22.95
CA ASP A 123 2.85 -10.16 23.97
C ASP A 123 2.88 -9.54 25.39
N LYS A 124 3.87 -8.69 25.66
CA LYS A 124 3.99 -7.96 26.94
C LYS A 124 3.13 -6.69 26.99
N ALA A 125 2.87 -6.06 25.85
CA ALA A 125 2.24 -4.74 25.79
C ALA A 125 0.72 -4.80 25.59
N TYR A 126 0.19 -5.86 25.03
CA TYR A 126 -1.20 -5.99 24.63
C TYR A 126 -1.91 -7.15 25.35
N ASP A 127 -3.23 -7.10 25.38
CA ASP A 127 -4.05 -8.14 25.98
C ASP A 127 -4.26 -9.31 25.00
N VAL A 128 -4.30 -9.02 23.68
CA VAL A 128 -4.41 -10.01 22.62
C VAL A 128 -3.51 -9.63 21.44
N VAL A 129 -2.84 -10.64 20.86
CA VAL A 129 -2.12 -10.53 19.58
C VAL A 129 -2.82 -11.38 18.52
N VAL A 130 -3.31 -10.76 17.46
CA VAL A 130 -3.90 -11.46 16.30
C VAL A 130 -2.83 -11.61 15.23
N ILE A 131 -2.49 -12.86 14.91
CA ILE A 131 -1.38 -13.19 14.03
C ILE A 131 -1.93 -13.50 12.64
N GLU A 132 -1.30 -12.97 11.59
CA GLU A 132 -1.63 -13.29 10.20
C GLU A 132 -0.56 -14.17 9.57
N GLY A 133 -0.96 -15.26 8.91
CA GLY A 133 -0.09 -16.07 8.06
C GLY A 133 0.13 -15.47 6.67
N ALA A 134 1.00 -16.09 5.87
CA ALA A 134 1.28 -15.69 4.51
C ALA A 134 1.09 -16.86 3.52
N GLY A 135 0.41 -16.61 2.39
CA GLY A 135 0.09 -17.65 1.41
C GLY A 135 -0.76 -18.77 2.02
N SER A 136 -0.30 -20.02 1.87
CA SER A 136 -0.97 -21.22 2.38
C SER A 136 -0.04 -22.07 3.26
N PRO A 137 -0.53 -22.68 4.36
CA PRO A 137 0.24 -23.66 5.14
C PRO A 137 0.46 -24.98 4.38
N ALA A 138 -0.24 -25.18 3.27
CA ALA A 138 -0.15 -26.38 2.43
C ALA A 138 0.99 -26.33 1.40
N GLU A 139 1.83 -25.29 1.41
CA GLU A 139 3.03 -25.21 0.56
C GLU A 139 4.11 -26.19 1.07
N ILE A 140 3.90 -27.49 0.80
CA ILE A 140 4.71 -28.60 1.34
C ILE A 140 6.19 -28.51 0.98
N ASN A 141 6.51 -27.92 -0.15
CA ASN A 141 7.89 -27.66 -0.61
C ASN A 141 8.62 -26.57 0.21
N LEU A 142 7.89 -25.67 0.88
CA LEU A 142 8.43 -24.59 1.70
C LEU A 142 8.40 -24.88 3.21
N LYS A 143 7.80 -25.99 3.61
CA LYS A 143 7.45 -26.33 5.00
C LYS A 143 8.66 -26.39 5.93
N LYS A 144 9.80 -26.96 5.45
CA LYS A 144 11.00 -27.18 6.28
C LYS A 144 11.53 -25.90 6.95
N ASN A 145 11.36 -24.74 6.30
CA ASN A 145 11.86 -23.46 6.77
C ASN A 145 10.68 -22.48 6.97
N ASP A 146 9.50 -22.98 7.31
CA ASP A 146 8.33 -22.11 7.53
C ASP A 146 8.52 -21.26 8.78
N ILE A 147 8.41 -19.93 8.61
CA ILE A 147 8.43 -18.93 9.67
C ILE A 147 7.16 -18.08 9.66
N VAL A 148 6.17 -18.41 8.81
CA VAL A 148 5.02 -17.53 8.53
C VAL A 148 3.65 -18.17 8.79
N ASN A 149 3.54 -19.51 8.70
CA ASN A 149 2.28 -20.22 8.89
C ASN A 149 2.39 -21.18 10.09
N MET A 150 2.39 -22.49 9.87
CA MET A 150 2.45 -23.47 10.97
C MET A 150 3.77 -23.39 11.75
N GLY A 151 4.88 -22.99 11.10
CA GLY A 151 6.13 -22.73 11.79
C GLY A 151 5.98 -21.60 12.81
N MET A 152 5.35 -20.48 12.44
CA MET A 152 5.07 -19.38 13.40
C MET A 152 4.06 -19.79 14.46
N ALA A 153 2.99 -20.50 14.07
CA ALA A 153 2.00 -21.02 15.02
C ALA A 153 2.63 -21.93 16.10
N LYS A 154 3.62 -22.75 15.72
CA LYS A 154 4.38 -23.60 16.66
C LYS A 154 5.28 -22.76 17.58
N LEU A 155 6.00 -21.76 17.05
CA LEU A 155 6.91 -20.93 17.82
C LEU A 155 6.23 -20.21 18.99
N VAL A 156 5.00 -19.73 18.77
CA VAL A 156 4.26 -18.96 19.79
C VAL A 156 3.09 -19.76 20.41
N ASP A 157 2.95 -21.03 20.06
CA ASP A 157 1.85 -21.90 20.50
C ASP A 157 0.47 -21.30 20.23
N ALA A 158 0.23 -20.79 19.02
CA ALA A 158 -1.01 -20.14 18.63
C ALA A 158 -2.04 -21.15 18.09
N PRO A 159 -3.32 -21.05 18.50
CA PRO A 159 -4.43 -21.68 17.80
C PRO A 159 -4.70 -20.99 16.46
N VAL A 160 -5.23 -21.73 15.48
CA VAL A 160 -5.38 -21.28 14.10
C VAL A 160 -6.84 -21.30 13.68
N LEU A 161 -7.28 -20.23 12.99
CA LEU A 161 -8.46 -20.23 12.12
C LEU A 161 -7.98 -20.33 10.67
N LEU A 162 -8.53 -21.29 9.93
CA LEU A 162 -8.20 -21.48 8.51
C LEU A 162 -9.30 -20.89 7.63
N VAL A 163 -8.92 -19.90 6.80
CA VAL A 163 -9.82 -19.14 5.92
C VAL A 163 -9.75 -19.67 4.50
N GLY A 164 -10.90 -19.99 3.91
CA GLY A 164 -11.05 -20.37 2.51
C GLY A 164 -11.88 -19.34 1.73
N ASP A 165 -11.51 -19.09 0.48
CA ASP A 165 -12.23 -18.21 -0.46
C ASP A 165 -13.25 -19.04 -1.26
N ILE A 166 -14.56 -18.73 -1.13
CA ILE A 166 -15.61 -19.43 -1.89
C ILE A 166 -15.91 -18.80 -3.24
N ASP A 167 -15.58 -17.52 -3.44
CA ASP A 167 -15.92 -16.77 -4.66
C ASP A 167 -15.25 -17.36 -5.91
N ARG A 168 -14.08 -17.94 -5.76
CA ARG A 168 -13.33 -18.60 -6.85
C ARG A 168 -13.74 -20.07 -7.09
N GLY A 169 -14.64 -20.61 -6.28
CA GLY A 169 -15.05 -22.00 -6.33
C GLY A 169 -14.05 -22.97 -5.69
N GLY A 170 -14.51 -24.19 -5.38
CA GLY A 170 -13.67 -25.27 -4.85
C GLY A 170 -13.26 -25.11 -3.37
N VAL A 171 -13.88 -24.23 -2.58
CA VAL A 171 -13.49 -23.95 -1.19
C VAL A 171 -13.46 -25.19 -0.29
N PHE A 172 -14.39 -26.11 -0.45
CA PHE A 172 -14.42 -27.37 0.33
C PHE A 172 -13.17 -28.21 0.06
N ALA A 173 -12.81 -28.39 -1.22
CA ALA A 173 -11.61 -29.12 -1.61
C ALA A 173 -10.33 -28.43 -1.10
N GLN A 174 -10.28 -27.08 -1.15
CA GLN A 174 -9.16 -26.31 -0.63
C GLN A 174 -8.98 -26.48 0.87
N LEU A 175 -10.06 -26.39 1.66
CA LEU A 175 -10.02 -26.57 3.12
C LEU A 175 -9.61 -27.99 3.49
N VAL A 176 -10.30 -28.98 2.94
CA VAL A 176 -9.99 -30.41 3.20
C VAL A 176 -8.57 -30.74 2.76
N GLY A 177 -8.18 -30.37 1.54
CA GLY A 177 -6.84 -30.63 1.00
C GLY A 177 -5.74 -29.97 1.81
N THR A 178 -5.94 -28.71 2.24
CA THR A 178 -5.00 -28.01 3.12
C THR A 178 -4.79 -28.79 4.42
N ILE A 179 -5.87 -29.18 5.09
CA ILE A 179 -5.80 -29.93 6.35
C ILE A 179 -5.13 -31.29 6.16
N MET A 180 -5.43 -31.98 5.07
CA MET A 180 -4.84 -33.30 4.78
C MET A 180 -3.33 -33.25 4.57
N LEU A 181 -2.80 -32.16 4.03
CA LEU A 181 -1.36 -31.97 3.79
C LEU A 181 -0.57 -31.58 5.05
N LEU A 182 -1.25 -31.26 6.14
CA LEU A 182 -0.63 -30.90 7.41
C LEU A 182 -0.28 -32.14 8.24
N GLU A 183 0.72 -31.99 9.12
CA GLU A 183 1.06 -32.97 10.13
C GLU A 183 0.00 -33.01 11.25
N GLU A 184 -0.09 -34.14 11.97
CA GLU A 184 -1.12 -34.29 13.03
C GLU A 184 -1.01 -33.23 14.14
N GLU A 185 0.19 -32.79 14.48
CA GLU A 185 0.41 -31.71 15.45
C GLU A 185 -0.12 -30.37 14.92
N GLU A 186 0.06 -30.09 13.62
CA GLU A 186 -0.40 -28.88 12.95
C GLU A 186 -1.93 -28.86 12.80
N LYS A 187 -2.53 -30.01 12.44
CA LYS A 187 -3.99 -30.16 12.38
C LYS A 187 -4.65 -29.83 13.71
N ARG A 188 -4.05 -30.27 14.83
CA ARG A 188 -4.57 -29.99 16.19
C ARG A 188 -4.60 -28.51 16.53
N ARG A 189 -3.79 -27.67 15.88
CA ARG A 189 -3.79 -26.21 16.06
C ARG A 189 -4.95 -25.53 15.36
N ILE A 190 -5.53 -26.12 14.30
CA ILE A 190 -6.69 -25.58 13.62
C ILE A 190 -7.91 -25.78 14.51
N LYS A 191 -8.50 -24.67 14.99
CA LYS A 191 -9.65 -24.69 15.90
C LYS A 191 -10.96 -24.30 15.24
N GLY A 192 -10.90 -23.71 14.03
CA GLY A 192 -12.09 -23.34 13.29
C GLY A 192 -11.79 -23.08 11.82
N LEU A 193 -12.82 -23.26 11.00
CA LEU A 193 -12.80 -22.98 9.57
C LEU A 193 -13.64 -21.73 9.30
N VAL A 194 -13.17 -20.87 8.40
CA VAL A 194 -13.90 -19.67 7.99
C VAL A 194 -14.05 -19.70 6.47
N ILE A 195 -15.29 -19.58 6.01
CA ILE A 195 -15.60 -19.42 4.58
C ILE A 195 -15.79 -17.93 4.32
N ASN A 196 -14.97 -17.38 3.46
CA ASN A 196 -14.95 -15.94 3.16
C ASN A 196 -15.43 -15.66 1.75
N LYS A 197 -15.85 -14.42 1.50
CA LYS A 197 -16.33 -13.90 0.22
C LYS A 197 -17.59 -14.63 -0.30
N PHE A 198 -18.48 -15.03 0.59
CA PHE A 198 -19.69 -15.73 0.21
C PHE A 198 -20.69 -14.81 -0.49
N ARG A 199 -21.24 -15.28 -1.60
CA ARG A 199 -22.35 -14.63 -2.33
C ARG A 199 -23.50 -15.62 -2.45
N GLY A 200 -24.70 -15.24 -2.08
CA GLY A 200 -25.91 -16.03 -2.23
C GLY A 200 -26.64 -16.32 -0.92
N ASP A 201 -27.51 -17.35 -0.94
CA ASP A 201 -28.29 -17.77 0.22
C ASP A 201 -27.50 -18.77 1.08
N LYS A 202 -27.22 -18.36 2.32
CA LYS A 202 -26.49 -19.18 3.31
C LYS A 202 -27.17 -20.54 3.59
N LYS A 203 -28.52 -20.61 3.49
CA LYS A 203 -29.28 -21.86 3.71
C LYS A 203 -28.92 -22.95 2.70
N ILE A 204 -28.54 -22.56 1.47
CA ILE A 204 -28.10 -23.52 0.45
C ILE A 204 -26.72 -24.10 0.81
N LEU A 205 -25.90 -23.34 1.52
CA LEU A 205 -24.56 -23.73 1.91
C LEU A 205 -24.54 -24.62 3.17
N GLU A 206 -25.53 -24.50 4.08
CA GLU A 206 -25.59 -25.18 5.37
C GLU A 206 -25.32 -26.68 5.31
N PRO A 207 -25.95 -27.47 4.41
CA PRO A 207 -25.68 -28.91 4.34
C PRO A 207 -24.22 -29.23 3.98
N GLY A 208 -23.57 -28.35 3.19
CA GLY A 208 -22.15 -28.46 2.85
C GLY A 208 -21.24 -28.16 4.04
N LEU A 209 -21.64 -27.21 4.91
CA LEU A 209 -20.90 -26.89 6.14
C LEU A 209 -20.91 -28.04 7.15
N GLU A 210 -22.05 -28.71 7.28
CA GLU A 210 -22.20 -29.91 8.12
C GLU A 210 -21.27 -31.02 7.61
N GLN A 211 -21.31 -31.31 6.30
CA GLN A 211 -20.43 -32.30 5.69
C GLN A 211 -18.95 -31.95 5.85
N LEU A 212 -18.58 -30.68 5.68
CA LEU A 212 -17.22 -30.21 5.88
C LEU A 212 -16.74 -30.44 7.32
N THR A 213 -17.60 -30.12 8.30
CA THR A 213 -17.33 -30.35 9.72
C THR A 213 -17.14 -31.85 10.02
N ASP A 214 -17.96 -32.70 9.42
CA ASP A 214 -17.85 -34.16 9.58
C ASP A 214 -16.56 -34.73 8.97
N ILE A 215 -16.15 -34.23 7.81
CA ILE A 215 -14.92 -34.65 7.13
C ILE A 215 -13.69 -34.19 7.91
N CYS A 216 -13.64 -32.90 8.27
CA CYS A 216 -12.47 -32.30 8.89
C CYS A 216 -12.37 -32.51 10.40
N ARG A 217 -13.49 -32.80 11.06
CA ARG A 217 -13.63 -32.81 12.53
C ARG A 217 -13.25 -31.48 13.18
N ILE A 218 -13.43 -30.38 12.44
CA ILE A 218 -13.15 -29.00 12.84
C ILE A 218 -14.42 -28.18 12.55
N PRO A 219 -14.94 -27.42 13.53
CA PRO A 219 -16.16 -26.65 13.34
C PRO A 219 -15.96 -25.47 12.38
N VAL A 220 -17.03 -25.05 11.71
CA VAL A 220 -17.06 -23.82 10.92
C VAL A 220 -17.35 -22.65 11.86
N ALA A 221 -16.38 -21.76 12.03
CA ALA A 221 -16.44 -20.58 12.89
C ALA A 221 -17.20 -19.40 12.23
N GLY A 222 -17.41 -19.43 10.93
CA GLY A 222 -18.18 -18.39 10.25
C GLY A 222 -18.23 -18.51 8.74
N VAL A 223 -19.25 -17.84 8.17
CA VAL A 223 -19.41 -17.64 6.73
C VAL A 223 -19.56 -16.15 6.48
N ILE A 224 -18.48 -15.52 6.02
CA ILE A 224 -18.38 -14.07 5.84
C ILE A 224 -18.83 -13.74 4.41
N PRO A 225 -19.81 -12.85 4.23
CA PRO A 225 -20.25 -12.44 2.91
C PRO A 225 -19.18 -11.63 2.18
N TYR A 226 -19.25 -11.63 0.86
CA TYR A 226 -18.47 -10.68 0.06
C TYR A 226 -18.94 -9.27 0.38
N MET A 227 -17.99 -8.40 0.71
CA MET A 227 -18.27 -6.99 0.98
C MET A 227 -17.18 -6.14 0.32
N TYR A 228 -17.61 -5.07 -0.31
CA TYR A 228 -16.70 -4.00 -0.71
C TYR A 228 -16.41 -3.13 0.52
N LEU A 229 -15.14 -2.95 0.80
CA LEU A 229 -14.63 -2.09 1.88
C LEU A 229 -13.65 -1.09 1.29
N ASP A 230 -13.83 0.16 1.62
CA ASP A 230 -12.93 1.24 1.19
C ASP A 230 -11.81 1.44 2.21
N ILE A 231 -10.94 0.44 2.29
CA ILE A 231 -9.74 0.39 3.14
C ILE A 231 -8.51 0.09 2.30
N ASP A 232 -7.32 0.32 2.86
CA ASP A 232 -6.06 0.15 2.15
C ASP A 232 -5.86 -1.30 1.66
N ASP A 233 -5.48 -1.46 0.41
CA ASP A 233 -5.15 -2.75 -0.19
C ASP A 233 -3.76 -3.25 0.24
N GLU A 234 -3.61 -4.57 0.32
CA GLU A 234 -2.35 -5.21 0.74
C GLU A 234 -1.28 -5.14 -0.35
N ASP A 235 -1.66 -5.26 -1.62
CA ASP A 235 -0.72 -5.46 -2.74
C ASP A 235 -1.08 -4.63 -3.98
N SER A 236 -0.06 -4.30 -4.78
CA SER A 236 -0.19 -3.65 -6.10
C SER A 236 -0.99 -4.47 -7.13
N LEU A 237 -1.18 -5.76 -6.86
CA LEU A 237 -2.01 -6.66 -7.68
C LEU A 237 -3.50 -6.64 -7.27
N SER A 238 -3.94 -5.63 -6.54
CA SER A 238 -5.34 -5.51 -6.15
C SER A 238 -6.25 -5.46 -7.38
N GLU A 239 -7.43 -6.05 -7.26
CA GLU A 239 -8.45 -6.04 -8.32
C GLU A 239 -8.86 -4.60 -8.73
N ARG A 240 -8.63 -3.61 -7.85
CA ARG A 240 -8.85 -2.17 -8.13
C ARG A 240 -7.96 -1.66 -9.26
N LEU A 241 -6.69 -2.11 -9.30
CA LEU A 241 -5.76 -1.72 -10.36
C LEU A 241 -6.08 -2.36 -11.71
N ASP A 242 -6.83 -3.46 -11.72
CA ASP A 242 -7.19 -4.19 -12.95
C ASP A 242 -8.58 -3.82 -13.46
N ASN A 243 -9.51 -3.48 -12.55
CA ASN A 243 -10.89 -3.11 -12.88
C ASN A 243 -11.00 -1.58 -13.04
N GLY A 244 -10.48 -1.03 -14.13
CA GLY A 244 -10.62 0.39 -14.48
C GLY A 244 -12.04 0.86 -14.81
N GLU A 245 -13.10 0.16 -14.36
CA GLU A 245 -14.50 0.40 -14.72
C GLU A 245 -15.49 0.27 -13.55
N SER A 246 -15.11 0.55 -12.32
CA SER A 246 -16.11 0.62 -11.24
C SER A 246 -16.57 2.04 -10.95
N TYR A 247 -16.92 2.79 -11.98
CA TYR A 247 -17.70 4.00 -11.80
C TYR A 247 -19.17 3.63 -11.87
N ASP A 248 -19.90 3.85 -10.78
CA ASP A 248 -21.37 3.81 -10.81
C ASP A 248 -21.83 4.97 -11.71
N SER A 249 -22.28 4.66 -12.91
CA SER A 249 -22.56 5.59 -14.01
C SER A 249 -23.64 6.65 -13.72
N THR A 250 -24.02 6.80 -12.46
CA THR A 250 -25.07 7.72 -12.00
C THR A 250 -24.53 9.01 -11.40
N GLU A 251 -23.24 9.11 -11.05
CA GLU A 251 -22.64 10.33 -10.52
C GLU A 251 -21.95 11.15 -11.60
N GLU A 252 -22.05 12.47 -11.52
CA GLU A 252 -21.39 13.40 -12.44
C GLU A 252 -19.88 13.45 -12.17
N VAL A 253 -19.05 13.13 -13.18
CA VAL A 253 -17.59 13.26 -13.09
C VAL A 253 -17.20 14.72 -13.24
N LEU A 254 -16.70 15.33 -12.19
CA LEU A 254 -16.18 16.69 -12.17
C LEU A 254 -14.70 16.75 -12.56
N VAL A 255 -13.91 15.76 -12.10
CA VAL A 255 -12.46 15.67 -12.32
C VAL A 255 -12.08 14.25 -12.75
N ASP A 256 -11.43 14.12 -13.91
CA ASP A 256 -10.87 12.87 -14.43
C ASP A 256 -9.34 12.84 -14.24
N ILE A 257 -8.83 11.88 -13.46
CA ILE A 257 -7.42 11.76 -13.10
C ILE A 257 -6.83 10.50 -13.73
N ALA A 258 -5.77 10.65 -14.53
CA ALA A 258 -5.02 9.53 -15.05
C ALA A 258 -3.78 9.25 -14.20
N VAL A 259 -3.78 8.16 -13.45
CA VAL A 259 -2.59 7.63 -12.75
C VAL A 259 -1.93 6.61 -13.66
N ILE A 260 -0.65 6.79 -13.97
CA ILE A 260 0.10 5.85 -14.81
C ILE A 260 0.32 4.55 -14.05
N LYS A 261 -0.24 3.43 -14.53
CA LYS A 261 -0.04 2.10 -13.93
C LYS A 261 1.31 1.54 -14.36
N LEU A 262 2.36 1.92 -13.64
CA LEU A 262 3.72 1.41 -13.84
C LEU A 262 3.80 -0.09 -13.49
N PRO A 263 4.65 -0.90 -14.17
CA PRO A 263 4.82 -2.32 -13.85
C PRO A 263 5.23 -2.61 -12.40
N HIS A 264 6.06 -1.75 -11.82
CA HIS A 264 6.52 -1.87 -10.44
C HIS A 264 5.97 -0.75 -9.55
N ILE A 265 4.72 -0.32 -9.83
CA ILE A 265 4.04 0.72 -9.02
C ILE A 265 4.14 0.39 -7.53
N SER A 266 4.47 1.36 -6.72
CA SER A 266 4.56 1.24 -5.26
C SER A 266 3.79 2.35 -4.56
N ASN A 267 3.33 2.09 -3.34
CA ASN A 267 2.59 3.05 -2.51
C ASN A 267 1.36 3.66 -3.22
N PHE A 268 0.66 2.86 -4.05
CA PHE A 268 -0.53 3.30 -4.77
C PHE A 268 -1.68 3.72 -3.83
N THR A 269 -1.60 3.38 -2.56
CA THR A 269 -2.52 3.87 -1.51
C THR A 269 -2.47 5.40 -1.36
N ASP A 270 -1.44 6.07 -1.88
CA ASP A 270 -1.38 7.54 -1.94
C ASP A 270 -2.60 8.15 -2.66
N PHE A 271 -3.25 7.41 -3.56
CA PHE A 271 -4.37 7.91 -4.37
C PHE A 271 -5.75 7.60 -3.79
N ASN A 272 -5.83 6.85 -2.67
CA ASN A 272 -7.10 6.49 -2.03
C ASN A 272 -7.95 7.71 -1.64
N ALA A 273 -7.31 8.81 -1.23
CA ALA A 273 -8.01 10.04 -0.90
C ALA A 273 -8.67 10.71 -2.12
N LEU A 274 -8.01 10.64 -3.28
CA LEU A 274 -8.54 11.11 -4.56
C LEU A 274 -9.74 10.25 -4.99
N GLU A 275 -9.57 8.91 -4.97
CA GLU A 275 -10.63 7.95 -5.35
C GLU A 275 -11.89 8.08 -4.49
N SER A 276 -11.73 8.50 -3.24
CA SER A 276 -12.84 8.63 -2.28
C SER A 276 -13.49 10.01 -2.29
N SER A 277 -12.99 10.94 -3.11
CA SER A 277 -13.53 12.28 -3.23
C SER A 277 -14.70 12.28 -4.21
N ASN A 278 -15.84 12.85 -3.80
CA ASN A 278 -17.03 12.90 -4.64
C ASN A 278 -16.78 13.67 -5.94
N GLY A 279 -17.25 13.13 -7.05
CA GLY A 279 -17.05 13.71 -8.38
C GLY A 279 -15.65 13.55 -8.96
N VAL A 280 -14.76 12.81 -8.30
CA VAL A 280 -13.42 12.50 -8.79
C VAL A 280 -13.37 11.07 -9.34
N HIS A 281 -12.92 10.94 -10.59
CA HIS A 281 -12.71 9.66 -11.25
C HIS A 281 -11.21 9.41 -11.44
N VAL A 282 -10.67 8.42 -10.73
CA VAL A 282 -9.27 8.01 -10.84
C VAL A 282 -9.16 6.78 -11.72
N ARG A 283 -8.39 6.86 -12.79
CA ARG A 283 -8.13 5.77 -13.74
C ARG A 283 -6.67 5.35 -13.71
N TYR A 284 -6.41 4.05 -13.57
CA TYR A 284 -5.07 3.50 -13.70
C TYR A 284 -4.79 3.14 -15.16
N VAL A 285 -3.89 3.88 -15.79
CA VAL A 285 -3.64 3.84 -17.24
C VAL A 285 -2.32 3.13 -17.54
N ASN A 286 -2.39 2.02 -18.27
CA ASN A 286 -1.25 1.24 -18.74
C ASN A 286 -1.15 1.14 -20.26
N ASP A 287 -2.07 1.78 -20.99
CA ASP A 287 -2.14 1.76 -22.45
C ASP A 287 -2.57 3.11 -23.00
N VAL A 288 -1.98 3.53 -24.14
CA VAL A 288 -2.26 4.81 -24.79
C VAL A 288 -3.75 4.99 -25.12
N SER A 289 -4.43 3.92 -25.52
CA SER A 289 -5.86 3.97 -25.87
C SER A 289 -6.77 4.32 -24.71
N ARG A 290 -6.28 4.08 -23.47
CA ARG A 290 -6.99 4.38 -22.22
C ARG A 290 -6.61 5.73 -21.60
N PHE A 291 -5.62 6.43 -22.15
CA PHE A 291 -5.16 7.70 -21.58
C PHE A 291 -6.24 8.78 -21.66
N GLY A 292 -6.93 8.89 -22.80
CA GLY A 292 -8.01 9.86 -22.97
C GLY A 292 -7.57 11.32 -22.88
N ASN A 293 -8.43 12.15 -22.28
CA ASN A 293 -8.17 13.57 -22.03
C ASN A 293 -8.39 13.85 -20.53
N PRO A 294 -7.45 13.48 -19.65
CA PRO A 294 -7.58 13.70 -18.22
C PRO A 294 -7.49 15.18 -17.86
N ASP A 295 -8.08 15.54 -16.73
CA ASP A 295 -7.93 16.86 -16.12
C ASP A 295 -6.63 16.98 -15.30
N PHE A 296 -6.06 15.84 -14.90
CA PHE A 296 -4.83 15.74 -14.12
C PHE A 296 -4.11 14.41 -14.39
N VAL A 297 -2.79 14.44 -14.51
CA VAL A 297 -1.95 13.26 -14.72
C VAL A 297 -1.03 13.05 -13.53
N ILE A 298 -0.97 11.82 -13.02
CA ILE A 298 -0.06 11.44 -11.93
C ILE A 298 0.86 10.31 -12.38
N ILE A 299 2.18 10.49 -12.18
CA ILE A 299 3.18 9.44 -12.29
C ILE A 299 3.51 8.98 -10.87
N PRO A 300 3.15 7.76 -10.49
CA PRO A 300 3.28 7.26 -9.12
C PRO A 300 4.71 6.87 -8.76
N GLY A 301 4.92 6.51 -7.50
CA GLY A 301 6.13 5.85 -7.04
C GLY A 301 6.34 4.48 -7.68
N THR A 302 7.59 4.09 -7.82
CA THR A 302 7.99 2.77 -8.33
C THR A 302 9.18 2.21 -7.58
N LYS A 303 9.37 0.88 -7.69
CA LYS A 303 10.53 0.14 -7.16
C LYS A 303 11.60 -0.15 -8.22
N ASN A 304 11.39 0.25 -9.45
CA ASN A 304 12.33 0.08 -10.54
C ASN A 304 12.26 1.27 -11.49
N THR A 305 12.77 2.41 -11.06
CA THR A 305 12.62 3.70 -11.76
C THR A 305 13.15 3.66 -13.19
N ILE A 306 14.35 3.11 -13.41
CA ILE A 306 14.95 3.00 -14.75
C ILE A 306 14.21 1.99 -15.62
N GLY A 307 13.81 0.86 -15.05
CA GLY A 307 13.05 -0.17 -15.77
C GLY A 307 11.68 0.34 -16.22
N ASP A 308 10.98 1.00 -15.31
CA ASP A 308 9.64 1.55 -15.58
C ASP A 308 9.70 2.77 -16.51
N MET A 309 10.79 3.58 -16.47
CA MET A 309 11.02 4.63 -17.46
C MET A 309 11.19 4.08 -18.89
N LYS A 310 11.91 2.95 -19.04
CA LYS A 310 12.04 2.26 -20.33
C LYS A 310 10.68 1.75 -20.83
N TRP A 311 9.90 1.14 -19.92
CA TRP A 311 8.55 0.68 -20.23
C TRP A 311 7.63 1.85 -20.63
N LEU A 312 7.69 2.98 -19.92
CA LEU A 312 6.90 4.18 -20.20
C LEU A 312 7.14 4.70 -21.64
N ARG A 313 8.39 4.66 -22.10
CA ARG A 313 8.75 4.98 -23.50
C ARG A 313 8.21 3.97 -24.50
N GLN A 314 8.41 2.69 -24.21
CA GLN A 314 7.99 1.60 -25.10
C GLN A 314 6.48 1.52 -25.25
N SER A 315 5.72 1.81 -24.18
CA SER A 315 4.26 1.84 -24.22
C SER A 315 3.69 3.04 -24.98
N GLY A 316 4.50 4.08 -25.22
CA GLY A 316 4.07 5.34 -25.84
C GLY A 316 3.39 6.32 -24.89
N LEU A 317 3.22 5.98 -23.60
CA LEU A 317 2.58 6.84 -22.60
C LEU A 317 3.43 8.09 -22.27
N GLU A 318 4.76 8.04 -22.45
CA GLU A 318 5.63 9.22 -22.34
C GLU A 318 5.14 10.35 -23.25
N ASN A 319 4.80 10.04 -24.51
CA ASN A 319 4.28 11.02 -25.47
C ASN A 319 2.92 11.60 -25.05
N CYS A 320 2.07 10.79 -24.41
CA CYS A 320 0.79 11.25 -23.88
C CYS A 320 1.00 12.24 -22.73
N ILE A 321 1.95 11.98 -21.83
CA ILE A 321 2.33 12.86 -20.72
C ILE A 321 2.91 14.17 -21.25
N LEU A 322 3.85 14.12 -22.19
CA LEU A 322 4.42 15.29 -22.85
C LEU A 322 3.36 16.17 -23.52
N LYS A 323 2.41 15.53 -24.24
CA LYS A 323 1.27 16.22 -24.84
C LYS A 323 0.39 16.87 -23.78
N ALA A 324 0.04 16.16 -22.69
CA ALA A 324 -0.76 16.71 -21.60
C ALA A 324 -0.08 17.94 -20.98
N ALA A 325 1.20 17.86 -20.64
CA ALA A 325 1.97 18.98 -20.13
C ALA A 325 2.00 20.18 -21.10
N SER A 326 2.16 19.91 -22.41
CA SER A 326 2.18 20.97 -23.43
C SER A 326 0.83 21.65 -23.69
N THR A 327 -0.27 20.99 -23.31
CA THR A 327 -1.63 21.51 -23.39
C THR A 327 -2.13 22.05 -22.03
N ASP A 328 -1.19 22.34 -21.14
CA ASP A 328 -1.42 22.94 -19.82
C ASP A 328 -2.21 22.02 -18.84
N ILE A 329 -2.36 20.73 -19.13
CA ILE A 329 -2.90 19.75 -18.17
C ILE A 329 -1.86 19.56 -17.05
N PRO A 330 -2.23 19.71 -15.77
CA PRO A 330 -1.32 19.49 -14.66
C PRO A 330 -0.72 18.08 -14.66
N VAL A 331 0.57 17.98 -14.37
CA VAL A 331 1.28 16.71 -14.22
C VAL A 331 2.02 16.69 -12.89
N MET A 332 1.82 15.64 -12.10
CA MET A 332 2.53 15.47 -10.83
C MET A 332 3.25 14.13 -10.77
N GLY A 333 4.52 14.16 -10.36
CA GLY A 333 5.28 12.96 -10.04
C GLY A 333 5.44 12.76 -8.54
N VAL A 334 5.24 11.53 -8.06
CA VAL A 334 5.48 11.17 -6.66
C VAL A 334 6.65 10.20 -6.59
N CYS A 335 7.67 10.51 -5.79
CA CYS A 335 8.84 9.67 -5.54
C CYS A 335 9.52 9.23 -6.87
N GLY A 336 9.46 7.96 -7.26
CA GLY A 336 9.99 7.49 -8.55
C GLY A 336 9.40 8.23 -9.75
N GLY A 337 8.11 8.61 -9.69
CA GLY A 337 7.46 9.44 -10.71
C GLY A 337 8.05 10.86 -10.79
N PHE A 338 8.42 11.45 -9.66
CA PHE A 338 9.17 12.72 -9.63
C PHE A 338 10.52 12.57 -10.31
N GLN A 339 11.28 11.52 -10.00
CA GLN A 339 12.56 11.22 -10.63
C GLN A 339 12.42 11.05 -12.15
N MET A 340 11.37 10.37 -12.62
CA MET A 340 11.08 10.19 -14.06
C MET A 340 10.77 11.50 -14.78
N LEU A 341 10.16 12.49 -14.11
CA LEU A 341 9.88 13.80 -14.70
C LEU A 341 11.15 14.62 -14.93
N GLY A 342 12.26 14.28 -14.28
CA GLY A 342 13.56 14.96 -14.40
C GLY A 342 14.22 14.79 -15.77
N MET A 343 15.40 15.39 -15.90
CA MET A 343 16.24 15.35 -17.12
C MET A 343 17.01 14.03 -17.23
N TYR A 344 17.53 13.53 -16.10
CA TYR A 344 18.44 12.39 -16.08
C TYR A 344 18.37 11.61 -14.77
N ILE A 345 18.50 10.30 -14.87
CA ILE A 345 18.50 9.36 -13.75
C ILE A 345 19.76 8.50 -13.87
N SER A 346 20.56 8.45 -12.80
CA SER A 346 21.80 7.67 -12.71
C SER A 346 21.72 6.68 -11.55
N ASP A 347 22.00 5.39 -11.83
CA ASP A 347 22.14 4.30 -10.86
C ASP A 347 23.42 3.51 -11.17
N GLU A 348 24.58 4.17 -11.03
CA GLU A 348 25.87 3.58 -11.36
C GLU A 348 26.23 2.40 -10.45
N ASP A 349 25.84 2.47 -9.19
CA ASP A 349 26.08 1.43 -8.17
C ASP A 349 25.13 0.22 -8.28
N GLY A 350 24.12 0.27 -9.15
CA GLY A 350 23.13 -0.81 -9.29
C GLY A 350 22.25 -0.98 -8.05
N THR A 351 21.88 0.12 -7.44
CA THR A 351 21.04 0.16 -6.24
C THR A 351 19.64 -0.40 -6.50
N GLU A 352 19.08 -0.10 -7.68
CA GLU A 352 17.82 -0.71 -8.18
C GLU A 352 18.13 -1.63 -9.38
N ALA A 353 18.06 -1.11 -10.59
CA ALA A 353 18.28 -1.86 -11.83
C ALA A 353 19.66 -1.62 -12.45
N GLY A 354 20.36 -0.61 -11.99
CA GLY A 354 21.63 -0.15 -12.54
C GLY A 354 21.51 0.58 -13.87
N GLY A 355 22.56 1.33 -14.22
CA GLY A 355 22.67 2.08 -15.45
C GLY A 355 22.08 3.50 -15.38
N ASN A 356 22.02 4.13 -16.53
CA ASN A 356 21.65 5.54 -16.66
C ASN A 356 20.57 5.71 -17.73
N ILE A 357 19.65 6.65 -17.53
CA ILE A 357 18.59 6.94 -18.50
C ILE A 357 18.21 8.42 -18.49
N ARG A 358 17.84 8.97 -19.65
CA ARG A 358 17.16 10.26 -19.70
C ARG A 358 15.76 10.11 -19.12
N GLY A 359 15.36 11.07 -18.28
CA GLY A 359 13.98 11.21 -17.84
C GLY A 359 13.07 11.78 -18.93
N ILE A 360 11.86 12.17 -18.57
CA ILE A 360 10.87 12.80 -19.47
C ILE A 360 11.32 14.22 -19.85
N GLY A 361 12.08 14.89 -18.97
CA GLY A 361 12.62 16.22 -19.21
C GLY A 361 11.65 17.38 -19.00
N LEU A 362 10.62 17.19 -18.19
CA LEU A 362 9.64 18.22 -17.83
C LEU A 362 10.05 19.05 -16.62
N LEU A 363 10.91 18.51 -15.76
CA LEU A 363 11.51 19.21 -14.62
C LEU A 363 13.02 19.31 -14.79
N PRO A 364 13.66 20.46 -14.48
CA PRO A 364 15.11 20.64 -14.52
C PRO A 364 15.78 19.98 -13.31
N VAL A 365 15.70 18.66 -13.24
CA VAL A 365 16.14 17.86 -12.09
C VAL A 365 17.00 16.71 -12.58
N VAL A 366 18.11 16.45 -11.89
CA VAL A 366 18.92 15.23 -12.06
C VAL A 366 18.81 14.39 -10.79
N THR A 367 18.63 13.09 -10.96
CA THR A 367 18.54 12.14 -9.85
C THR A 367 19.72 11.18 -9.87
N GLU A 368 20.42 11.05 -8.75
CA GLU A 368 21.49 10.09 -8.53
C GLU A 368 21.07 9.10 -7.44
N PHE A 369 21.12 7.80 -7.77
CA PHE A 369 20.88 6.75 -6.80
C PHE A 369 22.10 6.48 -5.94
N SER A 370 21.88 6.28 -4.65
CA SER A 370 22.93 5.92 -3.70
C SER A 370 22.51 4.70 -2.87
N SER A 371 23.47 4.03 -2.26
CA SER A 371 23.20 2.89 -1.37
C SER A 371 22.49 3.29 -0.06
N LYS A 372 22.44 4.59 0.24
CA LYS A 372 21.80 5.12 1.45
C LYS A 372 20.32 5.35 1.19
N LYS A 373 19.47 4.55 1.84
CA LYS A 373 18.02 4.76 1.80
C LYS A 373 17.61 5.92 2.70
N HIS A 374 16.85 6.86 2.14
CA HIS A 374 16.16 7.89 2.91
C HIS A 374 14.79 7.35 3.32
N GLN A 375 14.48 7.37 4.62
CA GLN A 375 13.19 6.97 5.15
C GLN A 375 12.88 7.80 6.39
N THR A 376 11.84 8.62 6.32
CA THR A 376 11.45 9.51 7.42
C THR A 376 9.98 9.90 7.33
N ARG A 377 9.34 10.16 8.47
CA ARG A 377 8.12 10.96 8.49
C ARG A 377 8.47 12.41 8.31
N THR A 378 7.70 13.10 7.49
CA THR A 378 7.98 14.49 7.16
C THR A 378 6.76 15.38 7.36
N GLN A 379 7.04 16.63 7.66
CA GLN A 379 6.09 17.74 7.60
C GLN A 379 6.71 18.81 6.72
N ALA A 380 5.90 19.41 5.87
CA ALA A 380 6.36 20.42 4.94
C ALA A 380 5.36 21.56 4.80
N VAL A 381 5.83 22.66 4.25
CA VAL A 381 5.01 23.78 3.80
C VAL A 381 5.20 23.92 2.30
N ILE A 382 4.11 23.90 1.54
CA ILE A 382 4.15 24.11 0.09
C ILE A 382 4.64 25.53 -0.22
N CYS A 383 5.63 25.66 -1.11
CA CYS A 383 6.24 26.94 -1.48
C CYS A 383 6.30 27.14 -3.01
N ALA A 384 5.30 26.70 -3.72
CA ALA A 384 5.24 26.67 -5.18
C ALA A 384 5.14 28.05 -5.88
N SER A 385 5.11 29.19 -5.13
CA SER A 385 4.98 30.54 -5.70
C SER A 385 6.28 31.35 -5.72
N GLU A 386 6.44 32.20 -6.73
CA GLU A 386 7.50 33.23 -6.76
C GLU A 386 7.15 34.45 -5.94
N HIS A 387 8.09 34.90 -5.13
CA HIS A 387 8.13 36.31 -4.69
C HIS A 387 8.72 37.15 -5.82
N GLY A 388 7.89 37.80 -6.62
CA GLY A 388 8.31 38.99 -7.34
C GLY A 388 8.27 39.05 -8.86
N MET A 389 7.69 38.13 -9.61
CA MET A 389 7.47 38.35 -11.06
C MET A 389 5.99 38.25 -11.43
N MET A 390 5.44 39.39 -11.90
CA MET A 390 4.15 39.49 -12.59
C MET A 390 4.26 38.81 -13.97
N TRP A 391 3.98 37.52 -14.08
CA TRP A 391 3.60 36.88 -15.34
C TRP A 391 2.23 36.23 -15.17
N ASP A 392 1.32 36.59 -16.06
CA ASP A 392 -0.09 36.24 -16.08
C ASP A 392 -0.35 34.74 -16.35
N ALA A 393 -0.31 33.94 -15.33
CA ALA A 393 -1.13 32.76 -15.13
C ALA A 393 -0.78 32.19 -13.74
N ALA A 394 -1.62 32.45 -12.75
CA ALA A 394 -1.53 31.75 -11.47
C ALA A 394 -1.60 30.25 -11.76
N GLY A 395 -0.44 29.58 -11.72
CA GLY A 395 -0.34 28.16 -11.97
C GLY A 395 -1.15 27.41 -10.90
N ILE A 396 -1.65 26.23 -11.23
CA ILE A 396 -2.45 25.39 -10.31
C ILE A 396 -1.73 25.20 -8.96
N TRP A 397 -0.41 25.17 -8.96
CA TRP A 397 0.44 24.94 -7.78
C TRP A 397 0.53 26.17 -6.88
N GLU A 398 0.35 27.39 -7.40
CA GLU A 398 0.40 28.63 -6.62
C GLU A 398 -0.75 28.72 -5.60
N ASN A 399 -1.92 28.19 -5.94
CA ASN A 399 -3.05 28.14 -5.04
C ASN A 399 -2.80 27.24 -3.80
N LEU A 400 -1.80 26.38 -3.86
CA LEU A 400 -1.40 25.47 -2.78
C LEU A 400 -0.35 26.09 -1.85
N ASN A 401 0.18 27.27 -2.18
CA ASN A 401 1.25 27.93 -1.41
C ASN A 401 0.85 28.17 0.04
N GLY A 402 1.76 27.90 0.97
CA GLY A 402 1.56 28.07 2.41
C GLY A 402 0.79 26.94 3.09
N ILE A 403 0.27 25.95 2.34
CA ILE A 403 -0.40 24.79 2.94
C ILE A 403 0.62 23.93 3.68
N LYS A 404 0.26 23.53 4.90
CA LYS A 404 1.03 22.55 5.66
C LYS A 404 0.58 21.14 5.30
N VAL A 405 1.54 20.31 4.94
CA VAL A 405 1.31 18.90 4.63
C VAL A 405 2.13 18.01 5.54
N SER A 406 1.65 16.81 5.77
CA SER A 406 2.36 15.75 6.47
C SER A 406 2.35 14.48 5.63
N GLY A 407 3.41 13.71 5.71
CA GLY A 407 3.56 12.47 4.96
C GLY A 407 4.79 11.71 5.39
N TYR A 408 5.37 10.98 4.45
CA TYR A 408 6.64 10.28 4.67
C TYR A 408 7.44 10.20 3.37
N GLU A 409 8.74 10.12 3.50
CA GLU A 409 9.67 9.92 2.38
C GLU A 409 10.30 8.53 2.48
N ILE A 410 10.43 7.87 1.34
CA ILE A 410 11.04 6.53 1.25
C ILE A 410 11.66 6.32 -0.14
N HIS A 411 12.92 6.70 -0.31
CA HIS A 411 13.60 6.63 -1.61
C HIS A 411 15.11 6.33 -1.46
N MET A 412 15.75 5.96 -2.57
CA MET A 412 17.18 5.69 -2.66
C MET A 412 17.91 6.76 -3.47
N GLY A 413 17.21 7.45 -4.37
CA GLY A 413 17.76 8.51 -5.19
C GLY A 413 17.71 9.86 -4.47
N GLU A 414 18.68 10.71 -4.73
CA GLU A 414 18.72 12.10 -4.34
C GLU A 414 18.57 12.97 -5.60
N SER A 415 17.63 13.91 -5.59
CA SER A 415 17.33 14.76 -6.73
C SER A 415 17.80 16.19 -6.49
N THR A 416 18.54 16.74 -7.46
CA THR A 416 19.05 18.09 -7.43
C THR A 416 18.39 18.92 -8.53
N ILE A 417 17.88 20.10 -8.19
CA ILE A 417 17.38 21.08 -9.17
C ILE A 417 18.59 21.72 -9.83
N LEU A 418 18.60 21.70 -11.16
CA LEU A 418 19.67 22.30 -11.95
C LEU A 418 19.43 23.81 -12.11
N ASP A 419 20.47 24.60 -11.87
CA ASP A 419 20.45 26.02 -12.20
C ASP A 419 20.80 26.19 -13.69
N SER A 420 20.16 27.14 -14.36
CA SER A 420 20.46 27.50 -15.75
C SER A 420 21.90 27.94 -15.98
N SER A 421 22.60 28.39 -14.92
CA SER A 421 24.03 28.75 -14.95
C SER A 421 24.98 27.53 -14.94
N GLU A 422 24.49 26.36 -14.57
CA GLU A 422 25.26 25.11 -14.49
C GLU A 422 25.07 24.21 -15.73
N ASP A 423 24.19 24.62 -16.66
CA ASP A 423 23.98 23.88 -17.91
C ASP A 423 25.15 24.16 -18.88
N ASP A 424 25.99 23.14 -19.07
CA ASP A 424 27.08 23.15 -20.08
C ASP A 424 26.54 22.89 -21.51
N GLY A 425 25.22 22.96 -21.71
CA GLY A 425 24.52 22.64 -22.96
C GLY A 425 24.20 21.17 -23.13
N PHE A 426 24.54 20.32 -22.17
CA PHE A 426 24.25 18.87 -22.20
C PHE A 426 22.79 18.58 -21.94
N TYR A 427 22.17 19.33 -21.01
CA TYR A 427 20.78 19.13 -20.62
C TYR A 427 19.79 20.00 -21.40
N GLY A 428 20.25 21.13 -22.00
CA GLY A 428 19.38 22.04 -22.76
C GLY A 428 18.34 22.75 -21.91
N ILE A 429 18.68 23.13 -20.67
CA ILE A 429 17.78 23.75 -19.71
C ILE A 429 17.28 25.09 -20.19
N VAL A 430 15.97 25.24 -20.37
CA VAL A 430 15.30 26.45 -20.86
C VAL A 430 14.60 27.22 -19.73
N SER A 431 14.36 26.57 -18.58
CA SER A 431 13.62 27.14 -17.44
C SER A 431 14.25 26.77 -16.11
N THR A 432 14.14 27.67 -15.13
CA THR A 432 14.55 27.40 -13.75
C THR A 432 13.45 26.70 -12.98
N GLY A 433 13.75 25.51 -12.44
CA GLY A 433 12.88 24.83 -11.49
C GLY A 433 12.91 25.51 -10.13
N ARG A 434 11.86 25.30 -9.34
CA ARG A 434 11.75 25.81 -7.96
C ARG A 434 11.37 24.66 -7.05
N PRO A 435 11.76 24.70 -5.76
CA PRO A 435 11.27 23.72 -4.78
C PRO A 435 9.74 23.70 -4.73
N PHE A 436 9.17 22.52 -4.60
CA PHE A 436 7.73 22.36 -4.41
C PHE A 436 7.34 22.62 -2.96
N SER A 437 8.16 22.17 -2.01
CA SER A 437 7.90 22.36 -0.59
C SER A 437 9.19 22.56 0.20
N VAL A 438 9.05 23.09 1.43
CA VAL A 438 10.12 23.17 2.43
C VAL A 438 9.76 22.31 3.61
N LEU A 439 10.62 21.36 3.94
CA LEU A 439 10.47 20.43 5.06
C LEU A 439 10.69 21.13 6.40
N SER A 440 10.22 20.51 7.49
CA SER A 440 10.35 21.06 8.84
C SER A 440 11.79 21.21 9.32
N ASP A 441 12.75 20.50 8.72
CA ASP A 441 14.20 20.62 8.99
C ASP A 441 14.87 21.71 8.12
N GLY A 442 14.10 22.41 7.30
CA GLY A 442 14.55 23.49 6.42
C GLY A 442 15.08 23.04 5.06
N LYS A 443 15.06 21.73 4.75
CA LYS A 443 15.43 21.23 3.43
C LYS A 443 14.32 21.48 2.42
N GLU A 444 14.71 21.64 1.18
CA GLU A 444 13.80 21.74 0.05
C GLU A 444 13.41 20.34 -0.44
N ASP A 445 12.14 20.17 -0.84
CA ASP A 445 11.62 18.96 -1.45
C ASP A 445 10.93 19.26 -2.77
N GLY A 446 11.16 18.36 -3.71
CA GLY A 446 10.47 18.37 -4.99
C GLY A 446 10.93 19.48 -5.93
N CYS A 447 10.18 19.66 -7.01
CA CYS A 447 10.42 20.72 -8.00
C CYS A 447 9.10 21.10 -8.69
N VAL A 448 8.96 22.38 -9.03
CA VAL A 448 7.87 22.92 -9.85
C VAL A 448 8.44 23.62 -11.06
N ASN A 449 7.84 23.37 -12.23
CA ASN A 449 8.10 24.07 -13.48
C ASN A 449 6.79 24.18 -14.29
N GLY A 450 6.20 25.38 -14.34
CA GLY A 450 4.90 25.60 -14.99
C GLY A 450 3.79 24.77 -14.38
N ASN A 451 3.10 23.98 -15.20
CA ASN A 451 2.03 23.08 -14.79
C ASN A 451 2.52 21.67 -14.34
N VAL A 452 3.83 21.49 -14.23
CA VAL A 452 4.44 20.23 -13.81
C VAL A 452 5.06 20.37 -12.42
N CYS A 453 4.81 19.41 -11.54
CA CYS A 453 5.48 19.35 -10.24
C CYS A 453 5.86 17.89 -9.87
N GLY A 454 6.74 17.77 -8.90
CA GLY A 454 7.10 16.51 -8.31
C GLY A 454 7.52 16.66 -6.85
N THR A 455 7.37 15.61 -6.06
CA THR A 455 7.71 15.56 -4.63
C THR A 455 8.12 14.15 -4.22
N TYR A 456 8.92 14.05 -3.16
CA TYR A 456 9.19 12.77 -2.50
C TYR A 456 8.15 12.40 -1.44
N ILE A 457 7.25 13.32 -1.08
CA ILE A 457 6.29 13.14 0.01
C ILE A 457 5.18 12.19 -0.42
N HIS A 458 5.16 10.98 0.14
CA HIS A 458 4.04 10.05 0.09
C HIS A 458 2.95 10.46 1.08
N GLY A 459 1.68 10.14 0.75
CA GLY A 459 0.52 10.51 1.57
C GLY A 459 0.16 12.00 1.47
N ILE A 460 0.67 12.72 0.47
CA ILE A 460 0.40 14.16 0.31
C ILE A 460 -1.10 14.43 0.09
N PHE A 461 -1.80 13.53 -0.61
CA PHE A 461 -3.25 13.65 -0.87
C PHE A 461 -4.10 13.34 0.37
N ASP A 462 -3.54 12.74 1.42
CA ASP A 462 -4.25 12.50 2.69
C ASP A 462 -4.47 13.80 3.49
N ASN A 463 -3.82 14.91 3.08
CA ASN A 463 -3.99 16.22 3.70
C ASN A 463 -5.21 16.94 3.09
N GLU A 464 -6.30 17.02 3.87
CA GLU A 464 -7.62 17.50 3.41
C GLU A 464 -7.55 18.89 2.77
N GLU A 465 -6.79 19.83 3.36
CA GLU A 465 -6.68 21.19 2.82
C GLU A 465 -5.94 21.20 1.47
N PHE A 466 -4.87 20.41 1.35
CA PHE A 466 -4.12 20.26 0.10
C PHE A 466 -5.03 19.66 -0.99
N LEU A 467 -5.67 18.54 -0.68
CA LEU A 467 -6.56 17.84 -1.60
C LEU A 467 -7.71 18.74 -2.08
N LEU A 468 -8.40 19.41 -1.14
CA LEU A 468 -9.50 20.31 -1.46
C LEU A 468 -9.08 21.46 -2.38
N LYS A 469 -7.94 22.13 -2.06
CA LYS A 469 -7.46 23.25 -2.87
C LYS A 469 -6.98 22.78 -4.25
N LEU A 470 -6.34 21.61 -4.35
CA LEU A 470 -5.93 21.02 -5.61
C LEU A 470 -7.16 20.76 -6.50
N LEU A 471 -8.17 20.06 -5.98
CA LEU A 471 -9.39 19.74 -6.74
C LEU A 471 -10.16 20.99 -7.14
N LYS A 472 -10.24 22.00 -6.25
CA LYS A 472 -10.82 23.30 -6.59
C LYS A 472 -10.07 23.97 -7.74
N SER A 473 -8.75 24.01 -7.70
CA SER A 473 -7.95 24.64 -8.76
C SER A 473 -8.11 23.91 -10.10
N ILE A 474 -8.25 22.56 -10.10
CA ILE A 474 -8.53 21.80 -11.32
C ILE A 474 -9.94 22.16 -11.85
N CYS A 475 -10.96 22.19 -11.00
CA CYS A 475 -12.34 22.50 -11.38
C CYS A 475 -12.49 23.95 -11.87
N GLU A 476 -11.84 24.93 -11.23
CA GLU A 476 -11.85 26.35 -11.63
C GLU A 476 -11.37 26.53 -13.07
N ARG A 477 -10.35 25.78 -13.50
CA ARG A 477 -9.87 25.78 -14.89
C ARG A 477 -10.93 25.30 -15.89
N LYS A 478 -11.87 24.48 -15.44
CA LYS A 478 -13.02 23.99 -16.23
C LYS A 478 -14.24 24.88 -16.09
N GLY A 479 -14.20 25.94 -15.27
CA GLY A 479 -15.34 26.78 -14.93
C GLY A 479 -16.37 26.07 -14.03
N ILE A 480 -15.94 25.07 -13.27
CA ILE A 480 -16.77 24.26 -12.37
C ILE A 480 -16.44 24.63 -10.91
N THR A 481 -17.46 24.70 -10.06
CA THR A 481 -17.26 24.88 -8.61
C THR A 481 -17.12 23.51 -7.94
N TYR A 482 -16.09 23.33 -7.12
CA TYR A 482 -15.90 22.13 -6.30
C TYR A 482 -16.17 22.47 -4.82
N GLU A 483 -17.14 21.79 -4.21
CA GLU A 483 -17.58 22.09 -2.84
C GLU A 483 -16.71 21.38 -1.79
N ALA A 484 -16.57 21.99 -0.61
CA ALA A 484 -15.74 21.46 0.48
C ALA A 484 -16.24 20.11 1.01
N ASP A 485 -17.55 19.89 0.98
CA ASP A 485 -18.18 18.65 1.47
C ASP A 485 -17.89 17.44 0.56
N ASN A 486 -17.31 17.67 -0.61
CA ASN A 486 -16.89 16.60 -1.52
C ASN A 486 -15.59 15.91 -1.08
N VAL A 487 -14.78 16.54 -0.22
CA VAL A 487 -13.59 15.92 0.36
C VAL A 487 -13.92 15.28 1.70
N ILE A 488 -13.82 13.97 1.77
CA ILE A 488 -14.11 13.21 2.98
C ILE A 488 -12.80 12.98 3.74
N SER A 489 -12.82 13.28 5.05
CA SER A 489 -11.67 12.96 5.93
C SER A 489 -11.28 11.49 5.85
N VAL A 490 -10.07 11.21 5.37
CA VAL A 490 -9.52 9.86 5.22
C VAL A 490 -9.63 9.08 6.55
N LYS A 491 -9.28 9.73 7.66
CA LYS A 491 -9.36 9.11 8.99
C LYS A 491 -10.80 8.75 9.38
N LYS A 492 -11.75 9.66 9.21
CA LYS A 492 -13.17 9.42 9.55
C LYS A 492 -13.77 8.33 8.67
N ARG A 493 -13.41 8.32 7.38
CA ARG A 493 -13.83 7.30 6.43
C ARG A 493 -13.34 5.92 6.84
N LYS A 494 -12.03 5.76 7.08
CA LYS A 494 -11.42 4.51 7.52
C LYS A 494 -12.04 3.99 8.82
N GLU A 495 -12.23 4.85 9.81
CA GLU A 495 -12.89 4.46 11.07
C GLU A 495 -14.29 3.88 10.84
N LYS A 496 -15.09 4.49 9.95
CA LYS A 496 -16.41 4.00 9.57
C LYS A 496 -16.34 2.64 8.87
N GLU A 497 -15.39 2.46 7.97
CA GLU A 497 -15.20 1.19 7.26
C GLU A 497 -14.71 0.07 8.21
N TYR A 498 -13.85 0.39 9.18
CA TYR A 498 -13.46 -0.58 10.22
C TYR A 498 -14.63 -0.97 11.11
N ASP A 499 -15.52 -0.04 11.48
CA ASP A 499 -16.73 -0.36 12.25
C ASP A 499 -17.68 -1.24 11.44
N LYS A 500 -17.91 -0.94 10.17
CA LYS A 500 -18.68 -1.76 9.23
C LYS A 500 -18.09 -3.17 9.08
N LEU A 501 -16.77 -3.28 9.05
CA LEU A 501 -16.06 -4.57 9.04
C LEU A 501 -16.30 -5.35 10.34
N ALA A 502 -16.23 -4.70 11.50
CA ALA A 502 -16.50 -5.33 12.78
C ALA A 502 -17.94 -5.86 12.87
N ASP A 503 -18.91 -5.07 12.42
CA ASP A 503 -20.33 -5.48 12.37
C ASP A 503 -20.53 -6.71 11.48
N MET A 504 -19.84 -6.74 10.34
CA MET A 504 -19.85 -7.91 9.45
C MET A 504 -19.28 -9.15 10.13
N ILE A 505 -18.14 -9.02 10.81
CA ILE A 505 -17.52 -10.13 11.55
C ILE A 505 -18.45 -10.62 12.67
N ARG A 506 -19.01 -9.71 13.49
CA ARG A 506 -19.93 -10.06 14.58
C ARG A 506 -21.18 -10.81 14.09
N THR A 507 -21.72 -10.38 12.95
CA THR A 507 -22.96 -10.96 12.42
C THR A 507 -22.74 -12.33 11.78
N ASN A 508 -21.55 -12.61 11.28
CA ASN A 508 -21.29 -13.77 10.42
C ASN A 508 -20.27 -14.78 10.98
N MET A 509 -19.69 -14.49 12.15
CA MET A 509 -18.79 -15.42 12.85
C MET A 509 -19.30 -15.72 14.27
N ASP A 510 -18.97 -16.88 14.76
CA ASP A 510 -19.17 -17.27 16.17
C ASP A 510 -18.08 -16.61 17.03
N ILE A 511 -18.40 -15.41 17.52
CA ILE A 511 -17.47 -14.59 18.31
C ILE A 511 -17.18 -15.23 19.68
N GLU A 512 -18.15 -15.93 20.29
CA GLU A 512 -17.93 -16.65 21.55
C GLU A 512 -16.89 -17.76 21.36
N MET A 513 -16.99 -18.48 20.25
CA MET A 513 -15.99 -19.48 19.87
C MET A 513 -14.61 -18.84 19.66
N VAL A 514 -14.53 -17.68 18.96
CA VAL A 514 -13.26 -16.95 18.75
C VAL A 514 -12.65 -16.57 20.10
N TYR A 515 -13.43 -16.03 21.03
CA TYR A 515 -12.95 -15.65 22.37
C TYR A 515 -12.44 -16.86 23.14
N LYS A 516 -13.19 -17.95 23.13
CA LYS A 516 -12.76 -19.22 23.77
C LYS A 516 -11.45 -19.76 23.16
N ILE A 517 -11.26 -19.60 21.84
CA ILE A 517 -10.02 -20.00 21.17
C ILE A 517 -8.84 -19.11 21.61
N ILE A 518 -9.07 -17.82 21.80
CA ILE A 518 -8.07 -16.86 22.28
C ILE A 518 -7.73 -17.11 23.77
N GLY A 519 -8.67 -17.63 24.55
CA GLY A 519 -8.55 -17.83 25.99
C GLY A 519 -9.10 -16.65 26.81
N LEU A 520 -10.11 -15.95 26.28
CA LEU A 520 -10.86 -14.85 26.91
C LEU A 520 -12.14 -15.36 27.57
#